data_3c1a71a6967bff386738990c068ec215
#
_entry.id   3c1a71a6967bff386738990c068ec215
#
_cell.length_a   1.000
_cell.length_b   1.000
_cell.length_c   1.000
_cell.angle_alpha   90.00
_cell.angle_beta   90.00
_cell.angle_gamma   90.00
#
_symmetry.space_group_name_H-M   'P 1'
#
loop_
_entity.id
_entity.type
_entity.pdbx_description
1 polymer ?
#
loop_
_entity_poly.entity_id
_entity_poly.type
_entity_poly.pdbx_seq_one_letter_code
_entity_poly.pdbx_strand_id
1 'polypeptide(L)'
;MYPNDPLAPRPPQASGIDYLNQIAPPSAPQGFDAKTKIILLIFGIIGVLSLVFIFFMANQTSTGPSPATLIARLNNLQTVATKYNKKLHANDIQSANSSLIAILTTANKAIETPAAAAGIDLKKNKKAILALESTTKLEEKLDEAFLNADLDVAYAHSMDVDIADTIILLDKIARSTKAKSMKEFCARTSADLANIKKQFSAITSQSSPDQST
;
A
#
# COMPACT_ATOMS: atom_id res chain seq x y z
N MET A 1 -9.41 90.59 60.96
CA MET A 1 -10.76 90.13 60.61
C MET A 1 -10.76 89.78 59.15
N TYR A 2 -10.56 88.47 58.79
CA TYR A 2 -10.59 87.97 57.43
C TYR A 2 -11.74 87.00 57.32
N PRO A 3 -12.60 87.13 56.32
CA PRO A 3 -13.67 86.19 56.13
C PRO A 3 -13.13 84.96 55.41
N ASN A 4 -13.55 83.80 55.87
CA ASN A 4 -13.38 82.54 55.29
C ASN A 4 -14.17 82.46 54.00
N ASP A 5 -13.48 82.12 52.92
CA ASP A 5 -14.10 81.81 51.62
C ASP A 5 -14.24 80.30 51.47
N PRO A 6 -15.44 79.78 51.22
CA PRO A 6 -15.65 78.34 51.15
C PRO A 6 -15.43 77.78 49.77
N LEU A 7 -14.63 76.81 49.76
CA LEU A 7 -14.71 75.61 48.86
C LEU A 7 -15.02 75.85 47.39
N ALA A 8 -13.93 76.05 46.61
CA ALA A 8 -13.97 75.73 45.18
C ALA A 8 -14.03 74.19 44.99
N PRO A 9 -14.92 73.70 44.17
CA PRO A 9 -14.95 72.24 43.85
C PRO A 9 -13.66 71.82 43.12
N ARG A 10 -12.96 70.84 43.68
CA ARG A 10 -11.81 70.23 43.06
C ARG A 10 -12.24 69.53 41.74
N PRO A 11 -11.52 69.76 40.64
CA PRO A 11 -11.79 68.97 39.42
C PRO A 11 -11.57 67.49 39.72
N PRO A 12 -12.35 66.62 39.14
CA PRO A 12 -12.18 65.17 39.30
C PRO A 12 -10.77 64.80 38.85
N GLN A 13 -10.00 64.11 39.69
CA GLN A 13 -8.74 63.53 39.34
C GLN A 13 -9.04 62.40 38.32
N ALA A 14 -8.71 62.66 37.05
CA ALA A 14 -8.68 61.62 36.06
C ALA A 14 -7.74 60.51 36.55
N SER A 15 -8.24 59.31 36.69
CA SER A 15 -7.43 58.16 37.07
C SER A 15 -6.33 57.98 36.03
N GLY A 16 -5.11 57.59 36.44
CA GLY A 16 -3.97 57.44 35.53
C GLY A 16 -4.23 56.45 34.37
N ILE A 17 -5.30 55.67 34.46
CA ILE A 17 -5.76 54.73 33.40
C ILE A 17 -6.42 55.49 32.24
N ASP A 18 -7.20 56.57 32.52
CA ASP A 18 -7.80 57.38 31.44
C ASP A 18 -6.76 58.17 30.66
N TYR A 19 -5.66 58.58 31.29
CA TYR A 19 -4.55 59.25 30.63
C TYR A 19 -3.77 58.30 29.71
N LEU A 20 -3.58 57.03 30.11
CA LEU A 20 -2.94 56.00 29.29
C LEU A 20 -3.76 55.62 28.06
N ASN A 21 -5.09 55.57 28.18
CA ASN A 21 -5.98 55.30 27.04
C ASN A 21 -6.03 56.47 26.03
N GLN A 22 -5.70 57.70 26.48
CA GLN A 22 -5.70 58.87 25.60
C GLN A 22 -4.38 59.02 24.81
N ILE A 23 -3.28 58.45 25.33
CA ILE A 23 -1.94 58.49 24.67
C ILE A 23 -1.69 57.30 23.81
N ALA A 24 -2.29 56.13 24.09
CA ALA A 24 -2.18 54.93 23.27
C ALA A 24 -3.28 54.97 22.19
N PRO A 25 -2.94 55.14 20.92
CA PRO A 25 -3.93 54.94 19.86
C PRO A 25 -4.49 53.52 19.99
N PRO A 26 -5.83 53.32 19.85
CA PRO A 26 -6.39 51.99 19.86
C PRO A 26 -5.68 51.18 18.81
N SER A 27 -5.05 50.08 19.22
CA SER A 27 -4.42 49.16 18.30
C SER A 27 -5.51 48.66 17.33
N ALA A 28 -5.50 49.19 16.11
CA ALA A 28 -6.34 48.70 15.04
C ALA A 28 -6.15 47.19 14.97
N PRO A 29 -7.22 46.41 14.81
CA PRO A 29 -7.07 44.96 14.63
C PRO A 29 -6.15 44.76 13.41
N GLN A 30 -4.92 44.30 13.66
CA GLN A 30 -3.98 43.98 12.61
C GLN A 30 -4.60 42.82 11.80
N GLY A 31 -5.31 43.19 10.76
CA GLY A 31 -5.72 42.21 9.74
C GLY A 31 -4.46 41.55 9.22
N PHE A 32 -4.42 40.21 9.23
CA PHE A 32 -3.30 39.47 8.71
C PHE A 32 -2.89 39.99 7.33
N ASP A 33 -1.63 40.34 7.20
CA ASP A 33 -1.04 40.79 5.95
C ASP A 33 -1.32 39.78 4.82
N ALA A 34 -1.45 40.25 3.57
CA ALA A 34 -1.75 39.39 2.43
C ALA A 34 -0.81 38.20 2.32
N LYS A 35 0.46 38.38 2.68
CA LYS A 35 1.47 37.29 2.73
C LYS A 35 1.13 36.24 3.79
N THR A 36 0.69 36.67 4.97
CA THR A 36 0.28 35.76 6.07
C THR A 36 -0.98 34.98 5.71
N LYS A 37 -1.94 35.59 4.99
CA LYS A 37 -3.14 34.90 4.47
C LYS A 37 -2.78 33.82 3.46
N ILE A 38 -1.83 34.10 2.56
CA ILE A 38 -1.35 33.11 1.56
C ILE A 38 -0.63 31.94 2.26
N ILE A 39 0.23 32.24 3.24
CA ILE A 39 0.94 31.22 4.02
C ILE A 39 -0.06 30.32 4.78
N LEU A 40 -1.06 30.91 5.45
CA LEU A 40 -2.12 30.18 6.15
C LEU A 40 -2.96 29.32 5.19
N LEU A 41 -3.24 29.80 3.99
CA LEU A 41 -3.96 29.05 2.97
C LEU A 41 -3.14 27.85 2.46
N ILE A 42 -1.84 28.03 2.25
CA ILE A 42 -0.93 26.94 1.85
C ILE A 42 -0.82 25.89 2.97
N PHE A 43 -0.65 26.30 4.22
CA PHE A 43 -0.63 25.39 5.36
C PHE A 43 -1.99 24.69 5.57
N GLY A 44 -3.10 25.38 5.31
CA GLY A 44 -4.44 24.78 5.31
C GLY A 44 -4.59 23.68 4.25
N ILE A 45 -4.14 23.93 3.02
CA ILE A 45 -4.19 22.94 1.93
C ILE A 45 -3.28 21.75 2.24
N ILE A 46 -2.05 21.98 2.73
CA ILE A 46 -1.12 20.91 3.13
C ILE A 46 -1.72 20.11 4.31
N GLY A 47 -2.33 20.77 5.27
CA GLY A 47 -3.00 20.12 6.41
C GLY A 47 -4.17 19.23 5.97
N VAL A 48 -5.02 19.71 5.05
CA VAL A 48 -6.13 18.92 4.50
C VAL A 48 -5.60 17.75 3.67
N LEU A 49 -4.58 17.95 2.82
CA LEU A 49 -3.96 16.87 2.04
C LEU A 49 -3.31 15.83 2.96
N SER A 50 -2.66 16.26 4.05
CA SER A 50 -2.08 15.35 5.04
C SER A 50 -3.15 14.57 5.79
N LEU A 51 -4.27 15.19 6.17
CA LEU A 51 -5.41 14.53 6.80
C LEU A 51 -6.08 13.52 5.86
N VAL A 52 -6.26 13.86 4.58
CA VAL A 52 -6.78 12.94 3.57
C VAL A 52 -5.81 11.78 3.36
N PHE A 53 -4.50 12.04 3.32
CA PHE A 53 -3.47 11.00 3.20
C PHE A 53 -3.43 10.09 4.43
N ILE A 54 -3.53 10.66 5.66
CA ILE A 54 -3.61 9.90 6.92
C ILE A 54 -4.91 9.09 6.98
N PHE A 55 -6.04 9.66 6.55
CA PHE A 55 -7.32 8.95 6.49
C PHE A 55 -7.29 7.82 5.45
N PHE A 56 -6.62 8.01 4.32
CA PHE A 56 -6.41 6.98 3.31
C PHE A 56 -5.45 5.89 3.82
N MET A 57 -4.36 6.27 4.51
CA MET A 57 -3.45 5.34 5.17
C MET A 57 -4.10 4.61 6.35
N ALA A 58 -4.89 5.30 7.18
CA ALA A 58 -5.60 4.71 8.32
C ALA A 58 -6.69 3.72 7.89
N ASN A 59 -7.35 3.97 6.75
CA ASN A 59 -8.25 2.98 6.13
C ASN A 59 -7.50 1.83 5.43
N GLN A 60 -6.21 1.98 5.15
CA GLN A 60 -5.36 0.90 4.65
C GLN A 60 -4.68 0.09 5.76
N THR A 61 -4.75 0.50 7.02
CA THR A 61 -4.22 -0.27 8.15
C THR A 61 -5.17 -1.41 8.60
N SER A 62 -5.75 -2.16 7.68
CA SER A 62 -5.89 -3.57 7.93
C SER A 62 -4.55 -4.21 7.55
N THR A 63 -3.68 -4.39 8.51
CA THR A 63 -2.42 -5.16 8.45
C THR A 63 -2.68 -6.65 8.10
N GLY A 64 -3.82 -6.93 7.50
CA GLY A 64 -4.25 -8.25 7.08
C GLY A 64 -4.15 -8.44 5.56
N PRO A 65 -4.12 -9.69 5.12
CA PRO A 65 -4.10 -10.04 3.70
C PRO A 65 -5.32 -9.45 3.01
N SER A 66 -5.10 -8.58 2.01
CA SER A 66 -6.16 -7.93 1.27
C SER A 66 -6.35 -8.56 -0.11
N PRO A 67 -7.58 -8.57 -0.67
CA PRO A 67 -7.78 -9.02 -2.05
C PRO A 67 -6.99 -8.20 -3.07
N ALA A 68 -6.67 -6.94 -2.79
CA ALA A 68 -5.81 -6.12 -3.64
C ALA A 68 -4.37 -6.65 -3.69
N THR A 69 -3.80 -7.05 -2.55
CA THR A 69 -2.48 -7.70 -2.47
C THR A 69 -2.47 -9.02 -3.26
N LEU A 70 -3.53 -9.82 -3.16
CA LEU A 70 -3.66 -11.05 -3.93
C LEU A 70 -3.63 -10.80 -5.45
N ILE A 71 -4.34 -9.77 -5.92
CA ILE A 71 -4.36 -9.40 -7.34
C ILE A 71 -2.94 -9.02 -7.80
N ALA A 72 -2.23 -8.20 -7.01
CA ALA A 72 -0.84 -7.84 -7.30
C ALA A 72 0.05 -9.08 -7.36
N ARG A 73 -0.07 -10.00 -6.39
CA ARG A 73 0.71 -11.24 -6.29
C ARG A 73 0.48 -12.16 -7.49
N LEU A 74 -0.78 -12.43 -7.86
CA LEU A 74 -1.09 -13.28 -9.01
C LEU A 74 -0.57 -12.69 -10.33
N ASN A 75 -0.66 -11.36 -10.48
CA ASN A 75 -0.15 -10.67 -11.66
C ASN A 75 1.38 -10.72 -11.72
N ASN A 76 2.05 -10.51 -10.59
CA ASN A 76 3.51 -10.55 -10.48
C ASN A 76 4.05 -11.95 -10.78
N LEU A 77 3.45 -13.00 -10.21
CA LEU A 77 3.80 -14.37 -10.54
C LEU A 77 3.67 -14.65 -12.04
N GLN A 78 2.58 -14.21 -12.66
CA GLN A 78 2.38 -14.37 -14.11
C GLN A 78 3.45 -13.63 -14.90
N THR A 79 3.80 -12.41 -14.49
CA THR A 79 4.82 -11.59 -15.16
C THR A 79 6.17 -12.28 -15.13
N VAL A 80 6.61 -12.75 -13.95
CA VAL A 80 7.87 -13.48 -13.78
C VAL A 80 7.85 -14.78 -14.55
N ALA A 81 6.79 -15.60 -14.42
CA ALA A 81 6.66 -16.87 -15.14
C ALA A 81 6.76 -16.68 -16.65
N THR A 82 6.12 -15.65 -17.19
CA THR A 82 6.16 -15.33 -18.63
C THR A 82 7.52 -14.81 -19.07
N LYS A 83 8.16 -13.94 -18.28
CA LYS A 83 9.49 -13.35 -18.56
C LYS A 83 10.55 -14.43 -18.70
N TYR A 84 10.57 -15.41 -17.81
CA TYR A 84 11.61 -16.43 -17.79
C TYR A 84 11.29 -17.67 -18.62
N ASN A 85 10.06 -17.87 -19.10
CA ASN A 85 9.62 -19.06 -19.83
C ASN A 85 10.58 -19.49 -20.96
N LYS A 86 11.07 -18.53 -21.73
CA LYS A 86 11.99 -18.80 -22.86
C LYS A 86 13.45 -18.98 -22.46
N LYS A 87 13.80 -18.68 -21.21
CA LYS A 87 15.15 -18.76 -20.67
C LYS A 87 15.39 -20.08 -19.92
N LEU A 88 14.32 -20.81 -19.58
CA LEU A 88 14.39 -22.11 -18.92
C LEU A 88 14.79 -23.18 -19.93
N HIS A 89 15.64 -24.14 -19.53
CA HIS A 89 16.17 -25.19 -20.41
C HIS A 89 15.66 -26.59 -20.03
N ALA A 90 15.45 -26.87 -18.74
CA ALA A 90 14.96 -28.17 -18.31
C ALA A 90 13.49 -28.38 -18.69
N ASN A 91 13.17 -29.48 -19.36
CA ASN A 91 11.83 -29.75 -19.91
C ASN A 91 10.73 -29.84 -18.83
N ASP A 92 11.05 -30.41 -17.67
CA ASP A 92 10.13 -30.52 -16.52
C ASP A 92 9.77 -29.15 -15.97
N ILE A 93 10.77 -28.26 -15.82
CA ILE A 93 10.57 -26.87 -15.36
C ILE A 93 9.78 -26.08 -16.41
N GLN A 94 10.08 -26.21 -17.68
CA GLN A 94 9.33 -25.55 -18.75
C GLN A 94 7.86 -26.01 -18.78
N SER A 95 7.60 -27.29 -18.57
CA SER A 95 6.25 -27.86 -18.50
C SER A 95 5.49 -27.35 -17.29
N ALA A 96 6.10 -27.39 -16.10
CA ALA A 96 5.53 -26.85 -14.88
C ALA A 96 5.23 -25.34 -15.00
N ASN A 97 6.18 -24.57 -15.57
CA ASN A 97 6.01 -23.14 -15.80
C ASN A 97 4.91 -22.82 -16.82
N SER A 98 4.79 -23.58 -17.89
CA SER A 98 3.72 -23.40 -18.87
C SER A 98 2.35 -23.64 -18.24
N SER A 99 2.24 -24.66 -17.39
CA SER A 99 1.04 -24.96 -16.62
C SER A 99 0.73 -23.83 -15.62
N LEU A 100 1.74 -23.30 -14.92
CA LEU A 100 1.62 -22.15 -14.02
C LEU A 100 1.09 -20.90 -14.76
N ILE A 101 1.66 -20.58 -15.92
CA ILE A 101 1.21 -19.44 -16.76
C ILE A 101 -0.27 -19.61 -17.14
N ALA A 102 -0.70 -20.80 -17.55
CA ALA A 102 -2.09 -21.07 -17.92
C ALA A 102 -3.05 -20.85 -16.72
N ILE A 103 -2.69 -21.38 -15.55
CA ILE A 103 -3.48 -21.20 -14.32
C ILE A 103 -3.54 -19.71 -13.93
N LEU A 104 -2.39 -19.01 -13.92
CA LEU A 104 -2.34 -17.60 -13.54
C LEU A 104 -3.10 -16.71 -14.53
N THR A 105 -3.03 -17.02 -15.83
CA THR A 105 -3.81 -16.32 -16.87
C THR A 105 -5.31 -16.46 -16.60
N THR A 106 -5.75 -17.67 -16.29
CA THR A 106 -7.15 -17.94 -15.97
C THR A 106 -7.57 -17.25 -14.67
N ALA A 107 -6.73 -17.33 -13.62
CA ALA A 107 -6.99 -16.72 -12.33
C ALA A 107 -7.05 -15.18 -12.42
N ASN A 108 -6.11 -14.54 -13.11
CA ASN A 108 -6.08 -13.08 -13.31
C ASN A 108 -7.29 -12.56 -14.09
N LYS A 109 -7.85 -13.35 -14.99
CA LYS A 109 -9.10 -13.04 -15.68
C LYS A 109 -10.32 -13.27 -14.79
N ALA A 110 -10.33 -14.37 -14.04
CA ALA A 110 -11.47 -14.77 -13.22
C ALA A 110 -11.63 -13.92 -11.95
N ILE A 111 -10.58 -13.26 -11.46
CA ILE A 111 -10.61 -12.48 -10.21
C ILE A 111 -11.41 -11.18 -10.33
N GLU A 112 -11.70 -10.68 -11.52
CA GLU A 112 -12.35 -9.36 -11.72
C GLU A 112 -13.71 -9.29 -11.02
N THR A 113 -14.58 -10.29 -11.22
CA THR A 113 -15.91 -10.34 -10.58
C THR A 113 -15.83 -10.52 -9.06
N PRO A 114 -15.05 -11.48 -8.51
CA PRO A 114 -14.82 -11.61 -7.07
C PRO A 114 -14.23 -10.34 -6.43
N ALA A 115 -13.31 -9.65 -7.10
CA ALA A 115 -12.72 -8.42 -6.62
C ALA A 115 -13.76 -7.30 -6.49
N ALA A 116 -14.62 -7.14 -7.51
CA ALA A 116 -15.71 -6.18 -7.48
C ALA A 116 -16.70 -6.48 -6.34
N ALA A 117 -17.05 -7.76 -6.11
CA ALA A 117 -17.89 -8.18 -5.00
C ALA A 117 -17.23 -7.96 -3.62
N ALA A 118 -15.90 -7.90 -3.56
CA ALA A 118 -15.13 -7.53 -2.37
C ALA A 118 -14.89 -6.01 -2.25
N GLY A 119 -15.52 -5.18 -3.11
CA GLY A 119 -15.44 -3.72 -3.06
C GLY A 119 -14.22 -3.12 -3.75
N ILE A 120 -13.51 -3.89 -4.60
CA ILE A 120 -12.31 -3.42 -5.32
C ILE A 120 -12.68 -3.08 -6.77
N ASP A 121 -12.53 -1.80 -7.13
CA ASP A 121 -12.66 -1.34 -8.52
C ASP A 121 -11.30 -1.47 -9.25
N LEU A 122 -11.12 -2.62 -9.94
CA LEU A 122 -9.90 -2.90 -10.71
C LEU A 122 -9.69 -1.95 -11.89
N LYS A 123 -10.76 -1.42 -12.49
CA LYS A 123 -10.63 -0.52 -13.64
C LYS A 123 -10.01 0.81 -13.24
N LYS A 124 -10.41 1.33 -12.07
CA LYS A 124 -9.89 2.62 -11.56
C LYS A 124 -8.53 2.48 -10.86
N ASN A 125 -8.30 1.38 -10.16
CA ASN A 125 -7.18 1.25 -9.22
C ASN A 125 -6.09 0.30 -9.69
N LYS A 126 -6.13 -0.24 -10.93
CA LYS A 126 -5.21 -1.27 -11.43
C LYS A 126 -3.73 -0.92 -11.19
N LYS A 127 -3.31 0.29 -11.57
CA LYS A 127 -1.91 0.73 -11.41
C LYS A 127 -1.47 0.76 -9.94
N ALA A 128 -2.32 1.29 -9.06
CA ALA A 128 -2.05 1.36 -7.63
C ALA A 128 -1.99 -0.03 -6.99
N ILE A 129 -2.89 -0.94 -7.39
CA ILE A 129 -2.92 -2.31 -6.91
C ILE A 129 -1.65 -3.06 -7.33
N LEU A 130 -1.25 -2.99 -8.60
CA LEU A 130 -0.05 -3.67 -9.07
C LEU A 130 1.23 -3.12 -8.41
N ALA A 131 1.23 -1.89 -7.95
CA ALA A 131 2.35 -1.28 -7.21
C ALA A 131 2.44 -1.75 -5.74
N LEU A 132 1.47 -2.51 -5.22
CA LEU A 132 1.51 -3.03 -3.84
C LEU A 132 2.61 -4.07 -3.63
N GLU A 133 3.01 -4.75 -4.69
CA GLU A 133 4.08 -5.74 -4.66
C GLU A 133 5.05 -5.50 -5.83
N SER A 134 6.34 -5.76 -5.59
CA SER A 134 7.40 -5.61 -6.59
C SER A 134 8.04 -6.96 -6.91
N THR A 135 8.33 -7.20 -8.18
CA THR A 135 9.08 -8.36 -8.65
C THR A 135 10.59 -8.12 -8.69
N THR A 136 11.04 -6.89 -8.46
CA THR A 136 12.43 -6.45 -8.72
C THR A 136 13.47 -7.36 -8.05
N LYS A 137 13.34 -7.63 -6.76
CA LYS A 137 14.31 -8.49 -6.05
C LYS A 137 14.34 -9.93 -6.58
N LEU A 138 13.17 -10.47 -6.93
CA LEU A 138 13.08 -11.81 -7.51
C LEU A 138 13.71 -11.82 -8.90
N GLU A 139 13.43 -10.83 -9.71
CA GLU A 139 13.99 -10.71 -11.06
C GLU A 139 15.51 -10.51 -11.02
N GLU A 140 16.04 -9.67 -10.12
CA GLU A 140 17.48 -9.50 -9.90
C GLU A 140 18.16 -10.85 -9.56
N LYS A 141 17.58 -11.61 -8.62
CA LYS A 141 18.08 -12.94 -8.25
C LYS A 141 18.07 -13.92 -9.43
N LEU A 142 16.99 -13.93 -10.22
CA LEU A 142 16.86 -14.83 -11.36
C LEU A 142 17.75 -14.40 -12.54
N ASP A 143 17.94 -13.10 -12.76
CA ASP A 143 18.85 -12.60 -13.79
C ASP A 143 20.33 -12.89 -13.40
N GLU A 144 20.69 -12.82 -12.09
CA GLU A 144 21.99 -13.27 -11.60
C GLU A 144 22.20 -14.79 -11.80
N ALA A 145 21.19 -15.59 -11.45
CA ALA A 145 21.24 -17.04 -11.65
C ALA A 145 21.36 -17.40 -13.16
N PHE A 146 20.73 -16.64 -14.04
CA PHE A 146 20.87 -16.82 -15.48
C PHE A 146 22.31 -16.57 -15.95
N LEU A 147 22.98 -15.54 -15.45
CA LEU A 147 24.38 -15.26 -15.78
C LEU A 147 25.33 -16.34 -15.27
N ASN A 148 24.98 -17.02 -14.19
CA ASN A 148 25.75 -18.10 -13.58
C ASN A 148 25.38 -19.50 -14.11
N ALA A 149 24.53 -19.61 -15.14
CA ALA A 149 24.01 -20.85 -15.70
C ALA A 149 23.25 -21.74 -14.70
N ASP A 150 22.69 -21.15 -13.64
CA ASP A 150 21.95 -21.82 -12.57
C ASP A 150 20.46 -21.42 -12.52
N LEU A 151 19.95 -20.82 -13.60
CA LEU A 151 18.60 -20.28 -13.66
C LEU A 151 17.53 -21.32 -13.33
N ASP A 152 17.62 -22.51 -13.89
CA ASP A 152 16.58 -23.54 -13.77
C ASP A 152 16.34 -23.91 -12.30
N VAL A 153 17.42 -24.17 -11.56
CA VAL A 153 17.36 -24.51 -10.14
C VAL A 153 16.85 -23.32 -9.29
N ALA A 154 17.42 -22.13 -9.53
CA ALA A 154 17.02 -20.92 -8.81
C ALA A 154 15.56 -20.55 -9.08
N TYR A 155 15.09 -20.73 -10.31
CA TYR A 155 13.72 -20.50 -10.73
C TYR A 155 12.76 -21.49 -10.05
N ALA A 156 13.05 -22.80 -10.13
CA ALA A 156 12.20 -23.82 -9.53
C ALA A 156 12.03 -23.60 -8.03
N HIS A 157 13.13 -23.31 -7.32
CA HIS A 157 13.09 -23.01 -5.88
C HIS A 157 12.28 -21.74 -5.57
N SER A 158 12.49 -20.68 -6.35
CA SER A 158 11.78 -19.41 -6.12
C SER A 158 10.29 -19.57 -6.37
N MET A 159 9.88 -20.28 -7.42
CA MET A 159 8.47 -20.55 -7.72
C MET A 159 7.82 -21.46 -6.67
N ASP A 160 8.52 -22.45 -6.15
CA ASP A 160 7.99 -23.32 -5.09
C ASP A 160 7.63 -22.50 -3.84
N VAL A 161 8.51 -21.59 -3.44
CA VAL A 161 8.28 -20.67 -2.29
C VAL A 161 7.16 -19.68 -2.59
N ASP A 162 7.22 -18.97 -3.72
CA ASP A 162 6.24 -17.93 -4.04
C ASP A 162 4.82 -18.47 -4.25
N ILE A 163 4.69 -19.67 -4.82
CA ILE A 163 3.41 -20.37 -4.94
C ILE A 163 2.89 -20.76 -3.56
N ALA A 164 3.76 -21.28 -2.67
CA ALA A 164 3.38 -21.62 -1.29
C ALA A 164 2.84 -20.40 -0.54
N ASP A 165 3.53 -19.28 -0.61
CA ASP A 165 3.12 -18.02 -0.01
C ASP A 165 1.79 -17.50 -0.59
N THR A 166 1.60 -17.68 -1.90
CA THR A 166 0.35 -17.30 -2.56
C THR A 166 -0.82 -18.17 -2.09
N ILE A 167 -0.62 -19.46 -1.90
CA ILE A 167 -1.63 -20.36 -1.34
C ILE A 167 -2.02 -19.93 0.09
N ILE A 168 -1.03 -19.60 0.93
CA ILE A 168 -1.28 -19.08 2.28
C ILE A 168 -2.09 -17.78 2.24
N LEU A 169 -1.76 -16.89 1.30
CA LEU A 169 -2.50 -15.64 1.11
C LEU A 169 -3.95 -15.87 0.68
N LEU A 170 -4.18 -16.78 -0.27
CA LEU A 170 -5.52 -17.20 -0.71
C LEU A 170 -6.36 -17.73 0.45
N ASP A 171 -5.79 -18.61 1.29
CA ASP A 171 -6.47 -19.18 2.44
C ASP A 171 -6.82 -18.12 3.49
N LYS A 172 -5.92 -17.19 3.76
CA LYS A 172 -6.17 -16.07 4.67
C LYS A 172 -7.31 -15.17 4.17
N ILE A 173 -7.34 -14.86 2.88
CA ILE A 173 -8.40 -14.05 2.27
C ILE A 173 -9.72 -14.80 2.27
N ALA A 174 -9.74 -16.09 1.95
CA ALA A 174 -10.94 -16.91 2.00
C ALA A 174 -11.61 -16.93 3.38
N ARG A 175 -10.79 -16.92 4.46
CA ARG A 175 -11.27 -16.86 5.84
C ARG A 175 -11.77 -15.48 6.25
N SER A 176 -11.18 -14.41 5.75
CA SER A 176 -11.48 -13.03 6.15
C SER A 176 -12.59 -12.37 5.32
N THR A 177 -12.76 -12.76 4.05
CA THR A 177 -13.75 -12.12 3.16
C THR A 177 -15.17 -12.58 3.47
N LYS A 178 -16.13 -11.66 3.32
CA LYS A 178 -17.57 -11.96 3.37
C LYS A 178 -18.16 -12.29 1.99
N ALA A 179 -17.46 -11.91 0.91
CA ALA A 179 -17.92 -12.14 -0.46
C ALA A 179 -17.80 -13.63 -0.85
N LYS A 180 -18.94 -14.29 -1.09
CA LYS A 180 -19.00 -15.71 -1.46
C LYS A 180 -18.18 -16.03 -2.71
N SER A 181 -18.29 -15.18 -3.75
CA SER A 181 -17.54 -15.35 -5.00
C SER A 181 -16.02 -15.28 -4.79
N MET A 182 -15.55 -14.44 -3.86
CA MET A 182 -14.13 -14.36 -3.50
C MET A 182 -13.68 -15.62 -2.76
N LYS A 183 -14.50 -16.18 -1.85
CA LYS A 183 -14.18 -17.45 -1.18
C LYS A 183 -14.06 -18.60 -2.18
N GLU A 184 -15.00 -18.71 -3.10
CA GLU A 184 -14.99 -19.74 -4.15
C GLU A 184 -13.81 -19.59 -5.09
N PHE A 185 -13.48 -18.34 -5.47
CA PHE A 185 -12.28 -18.03 -6.26
C PHE A 185 -11.01 -18.47 -5.53
N CYS A 186 -10.84 -18.08 -4.27
CA CYS A 186 -9.67 -18.43 -3.48
C CYS A 186 -9.52 -19.94 -3.34
N ALA A 187 -10.60 -20.66 -3.03
CA ALA A 187 -10.55 -22.11 -2.86
C ALA A 187 -10.13 -22.86 -4.15
N ARG A 188 -10.67 -22.43 -5.31
CA ARG A 188 -10.34 -23.00 -6.60
C ARG A 188 -8.89 -22.71 -6.98
N THR A 189 -8.51 -21.44 -6.91
CA THR A 189 -7.13 -21.03 -7.29
C THR A 189 -6.09 -21.65 -6.36
N SER A 190 -6.37 -21.79 -5.06
CA SER A 190 -5.51 -22.48 -4.11
C SER A 190 -5.30 -23.95 -4.49
N ALA A 191 -6.37 -24.66 -4.88
CA ALA A 191 -6.28 -26.04 -5.31
C ALA A 191 -5.45 -26.20 -6.61
N ASP A 192 -5.67 -25.30 -7.58
CA ASP A 192 -4.91 -25.31 -8.85
C ASP A 192 -3.42 -25.05 -8.60
N LEU A 193 -3.08 -24.03 -7.78
CA LEU A 193 -1.70 -23.71 -7.41
C LEU A 193 -1.04 -24.81 -6.58
N ALA A 194 -1.78 -25.50 -5.71
CA ALA A 194 -1.26 -26.62 -4.92
C ALA A 194 -0.79 -27.78 -5.81
N ASN A 195 -1.46 -28.04 -6.94
CA ASN A 195 -1.04 -29.04 -7.91
C ASN A 195 0.27 -28.64 -8.62
N ILE A 196 0.41 -27.37 -8.97
CA ILE A 196 1.65 -26.85 -9.58
C ILE A 196 2.80 -26.83 -8.57
N LYS A 197 2.51 -26.43 -7.32
CA LYS A 197 3.49 -26.48 -6.24
C LYS A 197 4.12 -27.86 -6.11
N LYS A 198 3.31 -28.94 -6.15
CA LYS A 198 3.84 -30.32 -6.09
C LYS A 198 4.83 -30.62 -7.21
N GLN A 199 4.60 -30.09 -8.43
CA GLN A 199 5.52 -30.26 -9.53
C GLN A 199 6.86 -29.56 -9.27
N PHE A 200 6.83 -28.28 -8.84
CA PHE A 200 8.05 -27.55 -8.49
C PHE A 200 8.78 -28.18 -7.30
N SER A 201 8.06 -28.61 -6.24
CA SER A 201 8.66 -29.30 -5.09
C SER A 201 9.34 -30.61 -5.47
N ALA A 202 8.77 -31.38 -6.42
CA ALA A 202 9.40 -32.60 -6.91
C ALA A 202 10.72 -32.31 -7.65
N ILE A 203 10.74 -31.25 -8.47
CA ILE A 203 11.93 -30.81 -9.22
C ILE A 203 13.02 -30.34 -8.23
N THR A 204 12.67 -29.51 -7.26
CA THR A 204 13.64 -28.99 -6.26
C THR A 204 14.22 -30.11 -5.40
N SER A 205 13.42 -31.13 -5.07
CA SER A 205 13.88 -32.28 -4.27
C SER A 205 14.90 -33.15 -5.05
N GLN A 206 14.80 -33.23 -6.39
CA GLN A 206 15.74 -33.97 -7.22
C GLN A 206 17.04 -33.20 -7.46
N SER A 207 17.01 -31.87 -7.39
CA SER A 207 18.15 -30.99 -7.62
C SER A 207 19.04 -30.80 -6.38
N SER A 208 18.61 -31.28 -5.21
CA SER A 208 19.46 -31.25 -3.98
C SER A 208 20.48 -32.41 -4.07
N PRO A 209 21.79 -32.15 -4.13
CA PRO A 209 22.77 -33.23 -4.10
C PRO A 209 22.65 -33.96 -2.77
N ASP A 210 22.54 -35.28 -2.87
CA ASP A 210 22.48 -36.25 -1.79
C ASP A 210 23.60 -35.97 -0.75
N GLN A 211 23.26 -35.44 0.41
CA GLN A 211 24.14 -35.35 1.55
C GLN A 211 24.10 -36.72 2.27
N SER A 212 24.51 -37.75 1.58
CA SER A 212 24.74 -39.06 2.19
C SER A 212 26.16 -39.52 1.92
N THR A 213 27.10 -39.05 2.74
CA THR A 213 28.29 -39.80 3.14
C THR A 213 28.83 -39.26 4.45
#